data_b7fa756d26c970d57c835c45b7ee2b0a
#
_entry.id   b7fa756d26c970d57c835c45b7ee2b0a
#
_cell.length_a   1.000
_cell.length_b   1.000
_cell.length_c   1.000
_cell.angle_alpha   90.00
_cell.angle_beta   90.00
_cell.angle_gamma   90.00
#
_symmetry.space_group_name_H-M   'P 1'
#
loop_
_entity.id
_entity.type
_entity.pdbx_description
1 polymer ?
#
loop_
_entity_poly.entity_id
_entity_poly.type
_entity_poly.pdbx_seq_one_letter_code
_entity_poly.pdbx_strand_id
1 'polypeptide(L)'
;MLNFWPSNRPLLPDLTPVKDALRTALGEADEAERPGLERALAIVEEFASADQAATQDWARKTLAVAGVDPVAQEVKAVRALRQARHGLGLKEAVDLVKSLNAGDS
;
A
#
# COMPACT_ATOMS: atom_id res chain seq x y z
N MET A 1 11.39 -25.35 -3.48
CA MET A 1 11.44 -24.71 -3.40
C MET A 1 11.25 -23.81 -2.58
N LEU A 2 11.53 -23.00 -2.64
CA LEU A 2 11.55 -22.14 -1.83
C LEU A 2 10.50 -21.25 -1.80
N ASN A 3 9.77 -21.15 -0.80
CA ASN A 3 8.75 -20.26 -0.64
C ASN A 3 9.26 -19.18 0.18
N PHE A 4 9.92 -18.19 -0.43
CA PHE A 4 10.42 -17.07 0.26
C PHE A 4 9.37 -16.15 0.78
N TRP A 5 8.13 -16.24 0.26
CA TRP A 5 7.10 -15.31 0.62
C TRP A 5 6.12 -15.99 1.55
N PRO A 6 6.02 -15.55 2.79
CA PRO A 6 4.99 -16.09 3.69
C PRO A 6 3.61 -15.81 3.11
N SER A 7 2.71 -16.74 3.31
CA SER A 7 1.35 -16.59 2.81
C SER A 7 0.60 -15.41 3.43
N ASN A 8 1.06 -14.94 4.59
CA ASN A 8 0.46 -13.79 5.25
C ASN A 8 1.19 -12.49 4.96
N ARG A 9 1.98 -12.45 3.92
CA ARG A 9 2.70 -11.25 3.52
C ARG A 9 1.69 -10.14 3.21
N PRO A 10 1.94 -8.89 3.66
CA PRO A 10 1.06 -7.77 3.36
C PRO A 10 0.93 -7.55 1.86
N LEU A 11 -0.24 -7.14 1.42
CA LEU A 11 -0.49 -6.81 0.02
C LEU A 11 0.34 -5.63 -0.43
N LEU A 12 0.40 -4.59 0.41
CA LEU A 12 1.24 -3.43 0.17
C LEU A 12 2.45 -3.51 1.08
N PRO A 13 3.66 -3.39 0.54
CA PRO A 13 4.82 -3.32 1.41
C PRO A 13 4.77 -2.04 2.25
N ASP A 14 5.15 -2.16 3.51
CA ASP A 14 5.24 -0.99 4.37
C ASP A 14 6.62 -0.36 4.18
N LEU A 15 6.65 0.72 3.42
CA LEU A 15 7.89 1.43 3.12
C LEU A 15 8.16 2.56 4.10
N THR A 16 7.33 2.72 5.12
CA THR A 16 7.52 3.78 6.13
C THR A 16 8.89 3.69 6.80
N PRO A 17 9.34 2.50 7.28
CA PRO A 17 10.67 2.44 7.88
C PRO A 17 11.79 2.84 6.93
N VAL A 18 11.68 2.48 5.65
CA VAL A 18 12.68 2.86 4.64
C VAL A 18 12.67 4.36 4.42
N LYS A 19 11.50 4.96 4.30
CA LYS A 19 11.37 6.41 4.10
C LYS A 19 11.91 7.16 5.32
N ASP A 20 11.61 6.70 6.52
CA ASP A 20 12.09 7.34 7.73
C ASP A 20 13.61 7.24 7.84
N ALA A 21 14.18 6.09 7.49
CA ALA A 21 15.63 5.93 7.50
C ALA A 21 16.30 6.86 6.50
N LEU A 22 15.70 7.03 5.30
CA LEU A 22 16.24 7.95 4.29
C LEU A 22 16.15 9.39 4.74
N ARG A 23 15.05 9.77 5.38
CA ARG A 23 14.90 11.13 5.90
C ARG A 23 15.91 11.44 7.01
N THR A 24 16.15 10.47 7.88
CA THR A 24 17.15 10.61 8.93
C THR A 24 18.54 10.75 8.33
N ALA A 25 18.88 9.90 7.36
CA ALA A 25 20.17 9.98 6.68
C ALA A 25 20.35 11.32 5.97
N LEU A 26 19.26 11.83 5.36
CA LEU A 26 19.28 13.11 4.67
C LEU A 26 19.55 14.26 5.64
N GLY A 27 18.98 14.19 6.85
CA GLY A 27 19.21 15.20 7.88
C GLY A 27 20.65 15.22 8.38
N GLU A 28 21.35 14.10 8.28
CA GLU A 28 22.73 13.97 8.74
C GLU A 28 23.74 14.09 7.60
N ALA A 29 23.29 14.14 6.37
CA ALA A 29 24.15 14.10 5.20
C ALA A 29 24.88 15.42 4.98
N ASP A 30 26.08 15.31 4.42
CA ASP A 30 26.81 16.52 3.97
C ASP A 30 26.28 16.91 2.57
N GLU A 31 26.82 17.99 2.03
CA GLU A 31 26.37 18.51 0.74
C GLU A 31 26.59 17.54 -0.41
N ALA A 32 27.63 16.73 -0.33
CA ALA A 32 27.96 15.79 -1.41
C ALA A 32 26.98 14.62 -1.44
N GLU A 33 26.49 14.18 -0.28
CA GLU A 33 25.59 13.03 -0.18
C GLU A 33 24.13 13.40 -0.38
N ARG A 34 23.77 14.65 -0.09
CA ARG A 34 22.38 15.07 -0.05
C ARG A 34 21.61 14.83 -1.36
N PRO A 35 22.15 15.18 -2.54
CA PRO A 35 21.39 14.97 -3.78
C PRO A 35 21.08 13.49 -4.04
N GLY A 36 22.00 12.59 -3.69
CA GLY A 36 21.77 11.17 -3.86
C GLY A 36 20.66 10.64 -2.95
N LEU A 37 20.64 11.11 -1.70
CA LEU A 37 19.62 10.71 -0.75
C LEU A 37 18.27 11.29 -1.10
N GLU A 38 18.22 12.53 -1.60
CA GLU A 38 16.97 13.12 -2.06
C GLU A 38 16.39 12.33 -3.24
N ARG A 39 17.26 11.92 -4.16
CA ARG A 39 16.84 11.12 -5.30
C ARG A 39 16.35 9.75 -4.86
N ALA A 40 17.05 9.12 -3.92
CA ALA A 40 16.65 7.81 -3.39
C ALA A 40 15.27 7.88 -2.74
N LEU A 41 15.03 8.92 -1.94
CA LEU A 41 13.74 9.11 -1.29
C LEU A 41 12.63 9.30 -2.33
N ALA A 42 12.90 10.10 -3.37
CA ALA A 42 11.92 10.33 -4.44
C ALA A 42 11.57 9.01 -5.16
N ILE A 43 12.57 8.17 -5.42
CA ILE A 43 12.33 6.88 -6.08
C ILE A 43 11.45 5.97 -5.21
N VAL A 44 11.74 5.93 -3.91
CA VAL A 44 10.92 5.11 -2.99
C VAL A 44 9.49 5.62 -2.94
N GLU A 45 9.31 6.94 -2.91
CA GLU A 45 7.97 7.52 -2.89
C GLU A 45 7.20 7.25 -4.17
N GLU A 46 7.85 7.30 -5.32
CA GLU A 46 7.23 6.96 -6.59
C GLU A 46 6.81 5.50 -6.63
N PHE A 47 7.68 4.61 -6.15
CA PHE A 47 7.38 3.18 -6.11
C PHE A 47 6.16 2.90 -5.22
N ALA A 48 6.11 3.52 -4.05
CA ALA A 48 5.01 3.34 -3.12
C ALA A 48 3.69 3.82 -3.73
N SER A 49 3.71 4.95 -4.44
CA SER A 49 2.51 5.49 -5.08
C SER A 49 2.01 4.58 -6.20
N ALA A 50 2.92 4.06 -7.03
CA ALA A 50 2.54 3.17 -8.13
C ALA A 50 1.96 1.86 -7.59
N ASP A 51 2.57 1.31 -6.55
CA ASP A 51 2.11 0.07 -5.94
C ASP A 51 0.74 0.26 -5.30
N GLN A 52 0.51 1.39 -4.66
CA GLN A 52 -0.77 1.72 -4.06
C GLN A 52 -1.86 1.84 -5.12
N ALA A 53 -1.55 2.50 -6.23
CA ALA A 53 -2.52 2.66 -7.33
C ALA A 53 -2.92 1.30 -7.91
N ALA A 54 -1.96 0.39 -8.10
CA ALA A 54 -2.24 -0.96 -8.61
C ALA A 54 -3.12 -1.74 -7.63
N THR A 55 -2.87 -1.60 -6.34
CA THR A 55 -3.65 -2.27 -5.31
C THR A 55 -5.07 -1.73 -5.25
N GLN A 56 -5.24 -0.43 -5.37
CA GLN A 56 -6.56 0.18 -5.40
C GLN A 56 -7.35 -0.28 -6.62
N ASP A 57 -6.71 -0.39 -7.77
CA ASP A 57 -7.34 -0.87 -8.98
C ASP A 57 -7.82 -2.31 -8.81
N TRP A 58 -6.97 -3.18 -8.25
CA TRP A 58 -7.34 -4.55 -7.93
C TRP A 58 -8.56 -4.59 -7.01
N ALA A 59 -8.56 -3.76 -5.97
CA ALA A 59 -9.65 -3.72 -5.00
C ALA A 59 -10.96 -3.30 -5.65
N ARG A 60 -10.92 -2.27 -6.48
CA ARG A 60 -12.12 -1.80 -7.18
C ARG A 60 -12.69 -2.90 -8.08
N LYS A 61 -11.85 -3.58 -8.82
CA LYS A 61 -12.29 -4.65 -9.72
C LYS A 61 -12.85 -5.83 -8.92
N THR A 62 -12.21 -6.19 -7.83
CA THR A 62 -12.68 -7.27 -6.97
C THR A 62 -14.07 -6.96 -6.39
N LEU A 63 -14.26 -5.76 -5.90
CA LEU A 63 -15.54 -5.34 -5.35
C LEU A 63 -16.63 -5.25 -6.41
N ALA A 64 -16.27 -4.79 -7.60
CA ALA A 64 -17.22 -4.74 -8.71
C ALA A 64 -17.73 -6.12 -9.09
N VAL A 65 -16.83 -7.10 -9.13
CA VAL A 65 -17.22 -8.49 -9.43
C VAL A 65 -18.12 -9.05 -8.32
N ALA A 66 -17.83 -8.70 -7.07
CA ALA A 66 -18.64 -9.16 -5.93
C ALA A 66 -19.96 -8.40 -5.78
N GLY A 67 -20.13 -7.31 -6.51
CA GLY A 67 -21.33 -6.49 -6.40
C GLY A 67 -21.42 -5.71 -5.10
N VAL A 68 -20.28 -5.32 -4.53
CA VAL A 68 -20.20 -4.63 -3.25
C VAL A 68 -19.75 -3.19 -3.46
N ASP A 69 -20.51 -2.25 -2.88
CA ASP A 69 -20.18 -0.83 -2.93
C ASP A 69 -19.34 -0.46 -1.70
N PRO A 70 -18.07 -0.05 -1.88
CA PRO A 70 -17.21 0.27 -0.74
C PRO A 70 -17.68 1.49 0.06
N VAL A 71 -18.47 2.37 -0.54
CA VAL A 71 -18.99 3.54 0.18
C VAL A 71 -20.16 3.14 1.05
N ALA A 72 -21.14 2.46 0.47
CA ALA A 72 -22.37 2.10 1.16
C ALA A 72 -22.23 0.87 2.04
N GLN A 73 -21.27 -0.01 1.73
CA GLN A 73 -21.16 -1.31 2.36
C GLN A 73 -19.72 -1.59 2.79
N GLU A 74 -19.17 -0.71 3.62
CA GLU A 74 -17.76 -0.82 4.03
C GLU A 74 -17.39 -2.17 4.64
N VAL A 75 -18.22 -2.69 5.53
CA VAL A 75 -17.93 -3.97 6.21
C VAL A 75 -17.91 -5.12 5.21
N LYS A 76 -18.88 -5.11 4.29
CA LYS A 76 -18.91 -6.13 3.24
C LYS A 76 -17.71 -6.01 2.31
N ALA A 77 -17.30 -4.78 2.02
CA ALA A 77 -16.13 -4.54 1.17
C ALA A 77 -14.86 -5.09 1.82
N VAL A 78 -14.67 -4.82 3.10
CA VAL A 78 -13.52 -5.34 3.85
C VAL A 78 -13.51 -6.87 3.80
N ARG A 79 -14.66 -7.47 4.04
CA ARG A 79 -14.77 -8.93 4.02
C ARG A 79 -14.48 -9.50 2.64
N ALA A 80 -15.04 -8.87 1.59
CA ALA A 80 -14.84 -9.35 0.22
C ALA A 80 -13.37 -9.31 -0.18
N LEU A 81 -12.67 -8.24 0.17
CA LEU A 81 -11.24 -8.13 -0.14
C LEU A 81 -10.42 -9.18 0.61
N ARG A 82 -10.74 -9.41 1.88
CA ARG A 82 -10.02 -10.42 2.66
C ARG A 82 -10.29 -11.83 2.17
N GLN A 83 -11.50 -12.10 1.66
CA GLN A 83 -11.81 -13.38 1.07
C GLN A 83 -11.09 -13.59 -0.27
N ALA A 84 -10.95 -12.52 -1.03
CA ALA A 84 -10.28 -12.58 -2.34
C ALA A 84 -8.78 -12.74 -2.21
N ARG A 85 -8.20 -12.26 -1.12
CA ARG A 85 -6.76 -12.36 -0.92
C ARG A 85 -6.45 -12.82 0.50
N HIS A 86 -6.02 -14.06 0.63
CA HIS A 86 -5.61 -14.63 1.90
C HIS A 86 -4.36 -13.90 2.39
N GLY A 87 -4.29 -13.61 3.64
CA GLY A 87 -3.16 -12.90 4.22
C GLY A 87 -3.34 -11.40 4.30
N LEU A 88 -4.40 -10.87 3.68
CA LEU A 88 -4.71 -9.45 3.82
C LEU A 88 -5.24 -9.22 5.24
N GLY A 89 -4.54 -8.43 6.04
CA GLY A 89 -4.92 -8.15 7.41
C GLY A 89 -6.15 -7.27 7.50
N LEU A 90 -6.82 -7.28 8.64
CA LEU A 90 -8.01 -6.48 8.84
C LEU A 90 -7.71 -4.99 8.70
N LYS A 91 -6.65 -4.52 9.36
CA LYS A 91 -6.28 -3.10 9.29
C LYS A 91 -5.95 -2.69 7.86
N GLU A 92 -5.20 -3.53 7.15
CA GLU A 92 -4.85 -3.25 5.76
C GLU A 92 -6.09 -3.18 4.88
N ALA A 93 -7.03 -4.09 5.07
CA ALA A 93 -8.27 -4.10 4.30
C ALA A 93 -9.13 -2.87 4.59
N VAL A 94 -9.23 -2.49 5.87
CA VAL A 94 -9.97 -1.29 6.26
C VAL A 94 -9.33 -0.04 5.66
N ASP A 95 -8.02 0.07 5.75
CA ASP A 95 -7.30 1.22 5.19
C ASP A 95 -7.47 1.29 3.68
N LEU A 96 -7.47 0.14 3.01
CA LEU A 96 -7.65 0.07 1.58
C LEU A 96 -9.05 0.55 1.18
N VAL A 97 -10.08 0.08 1.86
CA VAL A 97 -11.46 0.51 1.59
C VAL A 97 -11.60 2.02 1.81
N LYS A 98 -11.03 2.53 2.89
CA LYS A 98 -11.06 3.97 3.15
C LYS A 98 -10.35 4.77 2.06
N SER A 99 -9.25 4.24 1.54
CA SER A 99 -8.52 4.92 0.47
C SER A 99 -9.35 4.97 -0.84
N LEU A 100 -10.13 3.94 -1.11
CA LEU A 100 -11.04 3.95 -2.26
C LEU A 100 -12.11 5.02 -2.10
N ASN A 101 -12.65 5.16 -0.90
CA ASN A 101 -13.68 6.14 -0.63
C ASN A 101 -13.15 7.57 -0.71
N ALA A 102 -11.94 7.78 -0.23
CA ALA A 102 -11.30 9.09 -0.30
C ALA A 102 -11.02 9.52 -1.74
N GLY A 103 -10.70 8.56 -2.61
CA GLY A 103 -10.43 8.84 -4.01
C GLY A 103 -11.66 9.18 -4.82
N ASP A 104 -12.84 8.86 -4.31
CA ASP A 104 -14.09 9.08 -5.02
C ASP A 104 -14.74 10.43 -4.71
N SER A 105 -14.17 11.19 -3.83
CA SER A 105 -14.76 12.48 -3.43
C SER A 105 -14.48 13.59 -4.43
#